data_77660d3eedf9ae493e439e03074a7910
#
_entry.id   77660d3eedf9ae493e439e03074a7910
#
_cell.length_a   1.000
_cell.length_b   1.000
_cell.length_c   1.000
_cell.angle_alpha   90.00
_cell.angle_beta   90.00
_cell.angle_gamma   90.00
#
_symmetry.space_group_name_H-M   'P 1'
#
loop_
_entity.id
_entity.type
_entity.pdbx_description
1 polymer ?
#
loop_
_entity_poly.entity_id
_entity_poly.type
_entity_poly.pdbx_seq_one_letter_code
_entity_poly.pdbx_strand_id
1 'polypeptide(L)'
;MKHEYETQQVKEDACGRWERVLLTLAPPLKAALERKGKHVPCPVHGGRDGFRIFPDVAETGGGICNTCGSFANGFALLMWINGWEFGRAIREVAEQVGSRSNREQSGSGKPDDEIRREQLNRTWRESVLLSHPNAEPARLYLARRGLSVKVPDTLRFHPSLGYYEDNRLVADYPTLIAQVTGQGGEAVTIHRTYLTPDGHKAPVDSPKKLMRHPLARQMTGGAIRLVPVERRLAVTEGIETALAVIEATGIPAWATGNAHLLQTFQPPSGVEQVLVFADKDRPSRQHPSGHGQEAARSLVTRLWEIGIRAGAIAPALDIPEGKKGIDWLDVFVLLGNAGFPALGSVEKALHQAA
;
A
#
# COMPACT_ATOMS: atom_id res chain seq x y z
N MET A 1 4.27 7.82 -13.86
CA MET A 1 3.62 8.75 -14.81
C MET A 1 2.43 9.38 -14.11
N LYS A 2 2.37 10.73 -14.01
CA LYS A 2 1.16 11.42 -13.53
C LYS A 2 0.06 11.17 -14.55
N HIS A 3 -1.04 10.56 -14.13
CA HIS A 3 -2.21 10.49 -14.99
C HIS A 3 -2.76 11.92 -15.19
N GLU A 4 -3.17 12.23 -16.40
CA GLU A 4 -3.73 13.55 -16.78
C GLU A 4 -5.02 13.84 -16.02
N TYR A 5 -5.67 12.81 -15.50
CA TYR A 5 -6.92 12.84 -14.74
C TYR A 5 -6.76 12.20 -13.36
N GLU A 6 -7.50 12.69 -12.37
CA GLU A 6 -7.56 12.07 -11.06
C GLU A 6 -8.42 10.81 -11.11
N THR A 7 -7.85 9.65 -10.80
CA THR A 7 -8.50 8.34 -10.91
C THR A 7 -9.81 8.25 -10.14
N GLN A 8 -9.84 8.79 -8.91
CA GLN A 8 -11.02 8.71 -8.06
C GLN A 8 -12.15 9.57 -8.61
N GLN A 9 -11.85 10.78 -9.09
CA GLN A 9 -12.84 11.65 -9.70
C GLN A 9 -13.44 11.02 -10.96
N VAL A 10 -12.61 10.44 -11.83
CA VAL A 10 -13.11 9.77 -13.05
C VAL A 10 -14.00 8.57 -12.71
N LYS A 11 -13.69 7.83 -11.64
CA LYS A 11 -14.55 6.75 -11.15
C LYS A 11 -15.92 7.25 -10.69
N GLU A 12 -15.94 8.33 -9.93
CA GLU A 12 -17.16 8.96 -9.42
C GLU A 12 -18.00 9.52 -10.57
N ASP A 13 -17.39 10.21 -11.53
CA ASP A 13 -18.05 10.74 -12.71
C ASP A 13 -18.59 9.65 -13.64
N ALA A 14 -17.95 8.48 -13.68
CA ALA A 14 -18.37 7.33 -14.47
C ALA A 14 -19.49 6.52 -13.80
N CYS A 15 -19.65 6.62 -12.49
CA CYS A 15 -20.71 5.93 -11.75
C CYS A 15 -22.09 6.35 -12.28
N GLY A 16 -22.96 5.38 -12.54
CA GLY A 16 -24.26 5.58 -13.18
C GLY A 16 -24.20 5.82 -14.70
N ARG A 17 -23.00 5.91 -15.31
CA ARG A 17 -22.82 6.19 -16.75
C ARG A 17 -22.05 5.09 -17.48
N TRP A 18 -21.62 4.04 -16.80
CA TRP A 18 -20.79 2.99 -17.36
C TRP A 18 -21.38 2.31 -18.60
N GLU A 19 -22.69 2.14 -18.67
CA GLU A 19 -23.32 1.55 -19.85
C GLU A 19 -23.01 2.35 -21.12
N ARG A 20 -23.17 3.68 -21.06
CA ARG A 20 -22.87 4.58 -22.17
C ARG A 20 -21.39 4.57 -22.51
N VAL A 21 -20.53 4.63 -21.49
CA VAL A 21 -19.08 4.61 -21.64
C VAL A 21 -18.63 3.32 -22.33
N LEU A 22 -19.11 2.16 -21.85
CA LEU A 22 -18.76 0.85 -22.40
C LEU A 22 -19.31 0.67 -23.83
N LEU A 23 -20.51 1.17 -24.11
CA LEU A 23 -21.08 1.11 -25.47
C LEU A 23 -20.22 1.91 -26.47
N THR A 24 -19.67 3.03 -26.04
CA THR A 24 -18.84 3.90 -26.88
C THR A 24 -17.42 3.36 -27.04
N LEU A 25 -16.77 2.98 -25.92
CA LEU A 25 -15.35 2.63 -25.89
C LEU A 25 -15.09 1.14 -26.13
N ALA A 26 -16.09 0.30 -26.02
CA ALA A 26 -16.00 -1.15 -26.29
C ALA A 26 -17.24 -1.65 -27.04
N PRO A 27 -17.44 -1.27 -28.32
CA PRO A 27 -18.60 -1.68 -29.11
C PRO A 27 -18.89 -3.19 -29.13
N PRO A 28 -17.91 -4.10 -29.01
CA PRO A 28 -18.17 -5.54 -28.92
C PRO A 28 -19.02 -5.95 -27.70
N LEU A 29 -19.17 -5.09 -26.68
CA LEU A 29 -20.04 -5.34 -25.51
C LEU A 29 -21.51 -5.08 -25.77
N LYS A 30 -21.91 -4.54 -26.92
CA LYS A 30 -23.30 -4.16 -27.21
C LYS A 30 -24.31 -5.27 -26.88
N ALA A 31 -24.03 -6.49 -27.36
CA ALA A 31 -24.93 -7.64 -27.13
C ALA A 31 -25.06 -8.01 -25.62
N ALA A 32 -23.99 -7.82 -24.84
CA ALA A 32 -24.02 -8.06 -23.41
C ALA A 32 -24.75 -6.95 -22.64
N LEU A 33 -24.60 -5.69 -23.05
CA LEU A 33 -25.29 -4.54 -22.49
C LEU A 33 -26.82 -4.59 -22.73
N GLU A 34 -27.23 -5.04 -23.92
CA GLU A 34 -28.64 -5.25 -24.24
C GLU A 34 -29.29 -6.43 -23.47
N ARG A 35 -28.46 -7.36 -22.98
CA ARG A 35 -28.89 -8.58 -22.29
C ARG A 35 -28.27 -8.72 -20.91
N LYS A 36 -28.29 -7.65 -20.11
CA LYS A 36 -27.66 -7.57 -18.76
C LYS A 36 -27.91 -8.81 -17.91
N GLY A 37 -26.87 -9.29 -17.29
CA GLY A 37 -26.90 -10.49 -16.43
C GLY A 37 -27.08 -11.81 -17.19
N LYS A 38 -27.34 -11.78 -18.51
CA LYS A 38 -27.45 -12.98 -19.35
C LYS A 38 -26.12 -13.29 -20.02
N HIS A 39 -25.85 -14.57 -20.19
CA HIS A 39 -24.66 -15.04 -20.91
C HIS A 39 -24.79 -14.76 -22.42
N VAL A 40 -23.67 -14.31 -23.00
CA VAL A 40 -23.49 -14.04 -24.42
C VAL A 40 -22.12 -14.56 -24.88
N PRO A 41 -21.83 -14.64 -26.19
CA PRO A 41 -20.49 -14.89 -26.68
C PRO A 41 -19.48 -13.91 -26.08
N CYS A 42 -18.28 -14.40 -25.78
CA CYS A 42 -17.22 -13.54 -25.26
C CYS A 42 -16.76 -12.53 -26.32
N PRO A 43 -16.65 -11.24 -25.99
CA PRO A 43 -16.25 -10.21 -26.97
C PRO A 43 -14.81 -10.35 -27.46
N VAL A 44 -13.97 -11.14 -26.78
CA VAL A 44 -12.55 -11.33 -27.12
C VAL A 44 -12.27 -12.66 -27.81
N HIS A 45 -12.75 -13.79 -27.27
CA HIS A 45 -12.46 -15.12 -27.82
C HIS A 45 -13.68 -15.81 -28.46
N GLY A 46 -14.85 -15.17 -28.48
CA GLY A 46 -16.06 -15.75 -29.03
C GLY A 46 -16.70 -16.84 -28.14
N GLY A 47 -17.15 -17.93 -28.75
CA GLY A 47 -17.89 -18.99 -28.08
C GLY A 47 -19.41 -18.75 -28.11
N ARG A 48 -20.17 -19.46 -27.27
CA ARG A 48 -21.66 -19.37 -27.25
C ARG A 48 -22.16 -18.46 -26.13
N ASP A 49 -21.68 -18.65 -24.90
CA ASP A 49 -22.27 -18.12 -23.67
C ASP A 49 -21.24 -17.92 -22.54
N GLY A 50 -19.98 -17.64 -22.91
CA GLY A 50 -18.87 -17.51 -21.96
C GLY A 50 -18.84 -16.20 -21.17
N PHE A 51 -19.50 -15.14 -21.63
CA PHE A 51 -19.40 -13.81 -21.05
C PHE A 51 -20.75 -13.29 -20.58
N ARG A 52 -20.76 -12.54 -19.48
CA ARG A 52 -21.91 -11.72 -19.05
C ARG A 52 -21.44 -10.44 -18.37
N ILE A 53 -22.18 -9.38 -18.58
CA ILE A 53 -22.01 -8.14 -17.82
C ILE A 53 -22.77 -8.24 -16.50
N PHE A 54 -22.27 -7.56 -15.45
CA PHE A 54 -22.95 -7.58 -14.16
C PHE A 54 -24.28 -6.81 -14.21
N PRO A 55 -25.29 -7.19 -13.40
CA PRO A 55 -26.57 -6.48 -13.35
C PRO A 55 -26.43 -5.01 -12.96
N ASP A 56 -25.47 -4.69 -12.08
CA ASP A 56 -25.12 -3.36 -11.58
C ASP A 56 -24.06 -2.64 -12.45
N VAL A 57 -24.02 -2.97 -13.73
CA VAL A 57 -23.03 -2.41 -14.67
C VAL A 57 -23.08 -0.89 -14.77
N ALA A 58 -24.21 -0.26 -14.53
CA ALA A 58 -24.31 1.20 -14.54
C ALA A 58 -23.42 1.84 -13.48
N GLU A 59 -23.33 1.21 -12.31
CA GLU A 59 -22.52 1.66 -11.16
C GLU A 59 -21.09 1.18 -11.26
N THR A 60 -20.86 -0.09 -11.60
CA THR A 60 -19.56 -0.73 -11.52
C THR A 60 -18.80 -0.79 -12.85
N GLY A 61 -19.52 -0.90 -13.96
CA GLY A 61 -18.94 -1.16 -15.29
C GLY A 61 -18.38 -2.57 -15.46
N GLY A 62 -18.62 -3.49 -14.52
CA GLY A 62 -17.98 -4.79 -14.44
C GLY A 62 -18.66 -5.90 -15.25
N GLY A 63 -17.95 -7.02 -15.41
CA GLY A 63 -18.41 -8.22 -16.10
C GLY A 63 -17.50 -9.43 -15.81
N ILE A 64 -17.91 -10.60 -16.31
CA ILE A 64 -17.16 -11.85 -16.13
C ILE A 64 -17.20 -12.69 -17.40
N CYS A 65 -16.07 -13.27 -17.74
CA CYS A 65 -15.95 -14.34 -18.73
C CYS A 65 -15.47 -15.61 -18.02
N ASN A 66 -16.16 -16.73 -18.24
CA ASN A 66 -15.82 -18.01 -17.62
C ASN A 66 -14.38 -18.48 -17.94
N THR A 67 -13.86 -18.06 -19.09
CA THR A 67 -12.49 -18.41 -19.54
C THR A 67 -11.47 -17.32 -19.22
N CYS A 68 -11.79 -16.03 -19.46
CA CYS A 68 -10.84 -14.93 -19.35
C CYS A 68 -10.75 -14.35 -17.92
N GLY A 69 -11.75 -14.60 -17.06
CA GLY A 69 -11.77 -14.15 -15.68
C GLY A 69 -12.80 -13.06 -15.37
N SER A 70 -12.72 -12.49 -14.17
CA SER A 70 -13.64 -11.48 -13.65
C SER A 70 -13.03 -10.09 -13.74
N PHE A 71 -13.83 -9.13 -14.18
CA PHE A 71 -13.48 -7.72 -14.34
C PHE A 71 -14.39 -6.90 -13.43
N ALA A 72 -13.88 -6.53 -12.25
CA ALA A 72 -14.70 -5.94 -11.18
C ALA A 72 -15.25 -4.54 -11.51
N ASN A 73 -14.68 -3.84 -12.49
CA ASN A 73 -15.10 -2.49 -12.87
C ASN A 73 -14.86 -2.20 -14.35
N GLY A 74 -15.43 -1.09 -14.83
CA GLY A 74 -15.38 -0.70 -16.23
C GLY A 74 -13.97 -0.45 -16.76
N PHE A 75 -13.04 0.04 -15.94
CA PHE A 75 -11.64 0.20 -16.35
C PHE A 75 -10.99 -1.14 -16.64
N ALA A 76 -11.12 -2.11 -15.73
CA ALA A 76 -10.60 -3.46 -15.92
C ALA A 76 -11.17 -4.13 -17.18
N LEU A 77 -12.48 -3.91 -17.42
CA LEU A 77 -13.15 -4.44 -18.58
C LEU A 77 -12.67 -3.80 -19.89
N LEU A 78 -12.49 -2.47 -19.92
CA LEU A 78 -11.95 -1.74 -21.08
C LEU A 78 -10.50 -2.09 -21.37
N MET A 79 -9.67 -2.21 -20.34
CA MET A 79 -8.27 -2.64 -20.49
C MET A 79 -8.19 -4.02 -21.13
N TRP A 80 -9.00 -4.97 -20.67
CA TRP A 80 -9.01 -6.32 -21.21
C TRP A 80 -9.49 -6.37 -22.67
N ILE A 81 -10.59 -5.68 -22.99
CA ILE A 81 -11.18 -5.73 -24.36
C ILE A 81 -10.31 -5.03 -25.38
N ASN A 82 -9.77 -3.86 -25.02
CA ASN A 82 -9.05 -2.99 -25.95
C ASN A 82 -7.53 -3.19 -25.88
N GLY A 83 -7.01 -4.00 -24.94
CA GLY A 83 -5.57 -4.14 -24.70
C GLY A 83 -4.93 -2.85 -24.21
N TRP A 84 -5.68 -2.00 -23.48
CA TRP A 84 -5.19 -0.71 -23.03
C TRP A 84 -4.43 -0.81 -21.72
N GLU A 85 -3.42 0.05 -21.57
CA GLU A 85 -2.82 0.39 -20.29
C GLU A 85 -3.80 1.22 -19.45
N PHE A 86 -3.69 1.13 -18.11
CA PHE A 86 -4.58 1.84 -17.17
C PHE A 86 -4.63 3.35 -17.41
N GLY A 87 -3.49 3.97 -17.72
CA GLY A 87 -3.41 5.40 -18.02
C GLY A 87 -4.23 5.82 -19.26
N ARG A 88 -4.30 4.94 -20.27
CA ARG A 88 -5.15 5.17 -21.44
C ARG A 88 -6.62 4.97 -21.09
N ALA A 89 -6.96 3.93 -20.37
CA ALA A 89 -8.33 3.66 -19.97
C ALA A 89 -8.94 4.82 -19.15
N ILE A 90 -8.19 5.39 -18.20
CA ILE A 90 -8.62 6.58 -17.44
C ILE A 90 -8.89 7.77 -18.36
N ARG A 91 -7.98 8.08 -19.28
CA ARG A 91 -8.12 9.23 -20.18
C ARG A 91 -9.35 9.09 -21.07
N GLU A 92 -9.52 7.96 -21.72
CA GLU A 92 -10.65 7.70 -22.61
C GLU A 92 -12.00 7.77 -21.86
N VAL A 93 -12.05 7.21 -20.64
CA VAL A 93 -13.25 7.30 -19.80
C VAL A 93 -13.51 8.73 -19.35
N ALA A 94 -12.48 9.46 -18.91
CA ALA A 94 -12.59 10.86 -18.48
C ALA A 94 -13.17 11.75 -19.57
N GLU A 95 -12.72 11.60 -20.82
CA GLU A 95 -13.24 12.31 -21.97
C GLU A 95 -14.73 12.01 -22.21
N GLN A 96 -15.16 10.74 -22.05
CA GLN A 96 -16.55 10.32 -22.24
C GLN A 96 -17.51 10.87 -21.17
N VAL A 97 -17.04 10.98 -19.93
CA VAL A 97 -17.86 11.46 -18.81
C VAL A 97 -17.72 12.97 -18.57
N GLY A 98 -16.82 13.64 -19.30
CA GLY A 98 -16.56 15.07 -19.16
C GLY A 98 -15.82 15.41 -17.86
N SER A 99 -15.01 14.48 -17.35
CA SER A 99 -14.14 14.77 -16.20
C SER A 99 -13.10 15.82 -16.58
N ARG A 100 -12.87 16.78 -15.68
CA ARG A 100 -11.85 17.83 -15.91
C ARG A 100 -10.45 17.23 -15.82
N SER A 101 -9.59 17.59 -16.77
CA SER A 101 -8.19 17.18 -16.72
C SER A 101 -7.46 17.86 -15.56
N ASN A 102 -6.42 17.22 -15.05
CA ASN A 102 -5.53 17.83 -14.05
C ASN A 102 -4.86 19.14 -14.56
N ARG A 103 -4.81 19.36 -15.89
CA ARG A 103 -4.37 20.62 -16.49
C ARG A 103 -5.41 21.73 -16.34
N GLU A 104 -6.69 21.42 -16.43
CA GLU A 104 -7.78 22.39 -16.21
C GLU A 104 -8.00 22.64 -14.72
N GLN A 105 -7.71 21.64 -13.87
CA GLN A 105 -7.72 21.77 -12.41
C GLN A 105 -6.46 22.46 -11.87
N SER A 106 -5.36 22.53 -12.62
CA SER A 106 -4.14 23.23 -12.19
C SER A 106 -4.30 24.74 -12.04
N GLY A 107 -5.43 25.33 -12.48
CA GLY A 107 -5.88 26.66 -12.08
C GLY A 107 -6.50 26.72 -10.68
N SER A 108 -6.97 25.58 -10.11
CA SER A 108 -7.59 25.48 -8.77
C SER A 108 -6.86 24.52 -7.81
N GLY A 109 -5.84 23.80 -8.28
CA GLY A 109 -5.16 22.74 -7.51
C GLY A 109 -4.17 23.21 -6.43
N LYS A 110 -3.79 24.49 -6.42
CA LYS A 110 -2.96 25.05 -5.33
C LYS A 110 -3.67 25.02 -3.98
N PRO A 111 -4.97 25.37 -3.86
CA PRO A 111 -5.65 25.33 -2.58
C PRO A 111 -5.69 23.92 -1.95
N ASP A 112 -5.93 22.88 -2.73
CA ASP A 112 -6.03 21.51 -2.22
C ASP A 112 -4.70 20.98 -1.68
N ASP A 113 -3.60 21.23 -2.37
CA ASP A 113 -2.27 20.84 -1.93
C ASP A 113 -1.81 21.66 -0.71
N GLU A 114 -2.21 22.92 -0.60
CA GLU A 114 -1.99 23.75 0.58
C GLU A 114 -2.79 23.26 1.78
N ILE A 115 -4.06 22.91 1.60
CA ILE A 115 -4.90 22.33 2.64
C ILE A 115 -4.32 21.00 3.13
N ARG A 116 -3.91 20.10 2.23
CA ARG A 116 -3.28 18.82 2.59
C ARG A 116 -1.99 19.04 3.35
N ARG A 117 -1.14 19.98 2.91
CA ARG A 117 0.10 20.32 3.60
C ARG A 117 -0.16 20.86 5.00
N GLU A 118 -1.13 21.77 5.15
CA GLU A 118 -1.48 22.32 6.45
C GLU A 118 -2.05 21.27 7.39
N GLN A 119 -2.88 20.34 6.90
CA GLN A 119 -3.37 19.21 7.70
C GLN A 119 -2.23 18.31 8.20
N LEU A 120 -1.27 17.96 7.32
CA LEU A 120 -0.09 17.17 7.71
C LEU A 120 0.75 17.92 8.74
N ASN A 121 1.04 19.20 8.50
CA ASN A 121 1.82 20.03 9.41
C ASN A 121 1.12 20.21 10.76
N ARG A 122 -0.19 20.41 10.78
CA ARG A 122 -0.98 20.51 12.00
C ARG A 122 -0.93 19.21 12.79
N THR A 123 -1.22 18.07 12.16
CA THR A 123 -1.16 16.75 12.82
C THR A 123 0.24 16.49 13.42
N TRP A 124 1.30 16.87 12.72
CA TRP A 124 2.66 16.73 13.21
C TRP A 124 2.95 17.66 14.40
N ARG A 125 2.54 18.92 14.34
CA ARG A 125 2.72 19.90 15.43
C ARG A 125 1.95 19.53 16.69
N GLU A 126 0.73 19.02 16.57
CA GLU A 126 -0.12 18.59 17.66
C GLU A 126 0.32 17.26 18.31
N SER A 127 1.25 16.56 17.68
CA SER A 127 1.80 15.31 18.19
C SER A 127 2.98 15.56 19.15
N VAL A 128 3.21 14.59 20.02
CA VAL A 128 4.30 14.59 21.01
C VAL A 128 5.24 13.43 20.79
N LEU A 129 6.46 13.51 21.32
CA LEU A 129 7.40 12.37 21.32
C LEU A 129 6.85 11.22 22.17
N LEU A 130 7.27 9.99 21.90
CA LEU A 130 6.84 8.84 22.68
C LEU A 130 7.34 8.85 24.14
N SER A 131 8.38 9.64 24.44
CA SER A 131 8.84 9.89 25.80
C SER A 131 7.90 10.79 26.61
N HIS A 132 6.98 11.53 25.96
CA HIS A 132 6.04 12.40 26.66
C HIS A 132 5.03 11.58 27.49
N PRO A 133 4.64 12.04 28.70
CA PRO A 133 3.68 11.32 29.55
C PRO A 133 2.39 10.91 28.82
N ASN A 134 1.80 11.80 28.03
CA ASN A 134 0.54 11.55 27.30
C ASN A 134 0.67 10.46 26.23
N ALA A 135 1.88 10.03 25.83
CA ALA A 135 2.10 9.00 24.83
C ALA A 135 2.02 7.57 25.40
N GLU A 136 1.45 7.40 26.58
CA GLU A 136 1.29 6.09 27.22
C GLU A 136 0.58 5.06 26.34
N PRO A 137 -0.53 5.36 25.62
CA PRO A 137 -1.18 4.39 24.75
C PRO A 137 -0.23 3.82 23.66
N ALA A 138 0.64 4.65 23.09
CA ALA A 138 1.61 4.19 22.11
C ALA A 138 2.74 3.34 22.75
N ARG A 139 3.21 3.69 23.93
CA ARG A 139 4.17 2.86 24.68
C ARG A 139 3.59 1.51 25.06
N LEU A 140 2.35 1.48 25.57
CA LEU A 140 1.63 0.23 25.87
C LEU A 140 1.45 -0.62 24.60
N TYR A 141 1.11 0.00 23.49
CA TYR A 141 0.98 -0.67 22.20
C TYR A 141 2.28 -1.38 21.78
N LEU A 142 3.42 -0.73 21.87
CA LEU A 142 4.72 -1.30 21.55
C LEU A 142 5.15 -2.37 22.57
N ALA A 143 4.98 -2.09 23.87
CA ALA A 143 5.31 -3.02 24.94
C ALA A 143 4.52 -4.33 24.87
N ARG A 144 3.21 -4.28 24.52
CA ARG A 144 2.38 -5.48 24.29
C ARG A 144 2.87 -6.33 23.14
N ARG A 145 3.72 -5.80 22.27
CA ARG A 145 4.39 -6.50 21.17
C ARG A 145 5.81 -6.94 21.51
N GLY A 146 6.18 -6.83 22.79
CA GLY A 146 7.52 -7.18 23.25
C GLY A 146 8.63 -6.21 22.82
N LEU A 147 8.27 -5.07 22.21
CA LEU A 147 9.23 -4.10 21.71
C LEU A 147 9.68 -3.16 22.84
N SER A 148 10.98 -3.17 23.12
CA SER A 148 11.64 -2.37 24.16
C SER A 148 12.69 -1.40 23.60
N VAL A 149 13.00 -1.49 22.31
CA VAL A 149 13.97 -0.65 21.63
C VAL A 149 13.68 0.84 21.85
N LYS A 150 14.73 1.63 22.02
CA LYS A 150 14.60 3.08 22.07
C LYS A 150 13.90 3.57 20.81
N VAL A 151 12.68 4.04 20.99
CA VAL A 151 11.81 4.44 19.87
C VAL A 151 12.38 5.70 19.23
N PRO A 152 12.55 5.70 17.89
CA PRO A 152 13.05 6.87 17.16
C PRO A 152 12.08 8.07 17.24
N ASP A 153 12.63 9.29 17.21
CA ASP A 153 11.85 10.53 17.22
C ASP A 153 10.99 10.74 15.95
N THR A 154 11.21 9.91 14.92
CA THR A 154 10.36 9.82 13.72
C THR A 154 9.01 9.16 13.97
N LEU A 155 8.86 8.46 15.10
CA LEU A 155 7.61 7.99 15.65
C LEU A 155 7.12 8.95 16.70
N ARG A 156 5.89 9.42 16.55
CA ARG A 156 5.27 10.37 17.47
C ARG A 156 3.87 9.87 17.86
N PHE A 157 3.30 10.53 18.84
CA PHE A 157 1.97 10.22 19.35
C PHE A 157 1.06 11.42 19.22
N HIS A 158 -0.11 11.21 18.64
CA HIS A 158 -1.19 12.19 18.62
C HIS A 158 -2.28 11.76 19.62
N PRO A 159 -2.65 12.61 20.60
CA PRO A 159 -3.54 12.19 21.69
C PRO A 159 -4.97 11.88 21.23
N SER A 160 -5.45 12.56 20.18
CA SER A 160 -6.83 12.42 19.70
C SER A 160 -6.89 12.80 18.22
N LEU A 161 -6.87 11.82 17.33
CA LEU A 161 -6.91 12.03 15.88
C LEU A 161 -8.15 11.39 15.28
N GLY A 162 -8.89 12.17 14.47
CA GLY A 162 -10.12 11.71 13.83
C GLY A 162 -9.89 10.50 12.93
N TYR A 163 -10.69 9.47 13.14
CA TYR A 163 -10.80 8.31 12.25
C TYR A 163 -12.03 8.49 11.36
N TYR A 164 -11.80 8.38 10.06
CA TYR A 164 -12.84 8.61 9.04
C TYR A 164 -13.07 7.36 8.21
N GLU A 165 -14.34 7.06 7.93
CA GLU A 165 -14.81 6.11 6.93
C GLU A 165 -15.73 6.86 5.97
N ASP A 166 -15.56 6.66 4.67
CA ASP A 166 -16.34 7.31 3.60
C ASP A 166 -16.50 8.84 3.79
N ASN A 167 -15.40 9.50 4.19
CA ASN A 167 -15.32 10.93 4.54
C ASN A 167 -16.19 11.36 5.73
N ARG A 168 -16.71 10.42 6.53
CA ARG A 168 -17.45 10.72 7.78
C ARG A 168 -16.56 10.43 8.98
N LEU A 169 -16.56 11.33 9.96
CA LEU A 169 -15.91 11.09 11.23
C LEU A 169 -16.66 9.99 11.99
N VAL A 170 -15.97 8.91 12.30
CA VAL A 170 -16.48 7.78 13.08
C VAL A 170 -16.20 8.02 14.58
N ALA A 171 -14.93 8.31 14.90
CA ALA A 171 -14.49 8.58 16.26
C ALA A 171 -13.11 9.24 16.26
N ASP A 172 -12.69 9.75 17.41
CA ASP A 172 -11.32 10.18 17.67
C ASP A 172 -10.57 9.10 18.47
N TYR A 173 -9.32 8.84 18.10
CA TYR A 173 -8.49 7.84 18.76
C TYR A 173 -7.10 8.35 19.08
N PRO A 174 -6.50 7.90 20.21
CA PRO A 174 -5.06 7.96 20.40
C PRO A 174 -4.36 7.33 19.20
N THR A 175 -3.34 7.97 18.65
CA THR A 175 -2.76 7.50 17.38
C THR A 175 -1.24 7.56 17.42
N LEU A 176 -0.60 6.42 17.17
CA LEU A 176 0.82 6.37 16.81
C LEU A 176 0.97 6.86 15.38
N ILE A 177 1.79 7.89 15.18
CA ILE A 177 2.06 8.45 13.86
C ILE A 177 3.52 8.29 13.48
N ALA A 178 3.76 8.10 12.18
CA ALA A 178 5.08 7.99 11.60
C ALA A 178 5.18 8.84 10.35
N GLN A 179 6.28 9.58 10.20
CA GLN A 179 6.56 10.34 9.00
C GLN A 179 6.97 9.40 7.86
N VAL A 180 6.27 9.46 6.74
CA VAL A 180 6.68 8.82 5.49
C VAL A 180 7.46 9.84 4.67
N THR A 181 8.66 9.49 4.30
CA THR A 181 9.54 10.32 3.46
C THR A 181 9.56 9.79 2.04
N GLY A 182 9.75 10.67 1.06
CA GLY A 182 10.04 10.29 -0.32
C GLY A 182 11.47 9.79 -0.48
N GLN A 183 11.84 9.47 -1.71
CA GLN A 183 13.18 8.97 -2.06
C GLN A 183 14.28 9.94 -1.62
N GLY A 184 14.11 11.24 -1.83
CA GLY A 184 15.07 12.29 -1.44
C GLY A 184 15.12 12.60 0.06
N GLY A 185 14.25 11.97 0.88
CA GLY A 185 14.16 12.22 2.32
C GLY A 185 13.19 13.33 2.72
N GLU A 186 12.53 13.97 1.78
CA GLU A 186 11.48 14.96 2.03
C GLU A 186 10.25 14.32 2.68
N ALA A 187 9.63 15.01 3.63
CA ALA A 187 8.39 14.56 4.24
C ALA A 187 7.25 14.56 3.21
N VAL A 188 6.61 13.42 3.01
CA VAL A 188 5.51 13.25 2.05
C VAL A 188 4.17 13.17 2.73
N THR A 189 4.03 12.25 3.69
CA THR A 189 2.77 12.02 4.40
C THR A 189 3.01 11.46 5.80
N ILE A 190 1.92 11.17 6.50
CA ILE A 190 1.93 10.57 7.83
C ILE A 190 1.20 9.23 7.77
N HIS A 191 1.87 8.17 8.20
CA HIS A 191 1.26 6.89 8.53
C HIS A 191 0.65 6.98 9.93
N ARG A 192 -0.57 6.50 10.09
CA ARG A 192 -1.35 6.51 11.33
C ARG A 192 -1.67 5.09 11.76
N THR A 193 -1.44 4.77 13.03
CA THR A 193 -1.94 3.55 13.68
C THR A 193 -2.86 3.99 14.81
N TYR A 194 -4.16 3.85 14.62
CA TYR A 194 -5.17 4.20 15.59
C TYR A 194 -5.21 3.17 16.72
N LEU A 195 -5.25 3.67 17.97
CA LEU A 195 -5.11 2.87 19.16
C LEU A 195 -6.31 3.10 20.11
N THR A 196 -6.49 2.17 21.03
CA THR A 196 -7.29 2.39 22.22
C THR A 196 -6.44 3.00 23.34
N PRO A 197 -7.03 3.65 24.35
CA PRO A 197 -6.27 4.21 25.48
C PRO A 197 -5.38 3.21 26.22
N ASP A 198 -5.75 1.93 26.21
CA ASP A 198 -5.00 0.84 26.85
C ASP A 198 -3.98 0.16 25.90
N GLY A 199 -3.71 0.74 24.72
CA GLY A 199 -2.64 0.32 23.82
C GLY A 199 -2.96 -0.89 22.95
N HIS A 200 -4.21 -1.13 22.59
CA HIS A 200 -4.58 -2.02 21.50
C HIS A 200 -4.82 -1.23 20.22
N LYS A 201 -4.89 -1.92 19.07
CA LYS A 201 -5.40 -1.29 17.85
C LYS A 201 -6.85 -0.90 18.04
N ALA A 202 -7.25 0.27 17.58
CA ALA A 202 -8.64 0.70 17.59
C ALA A 202 -9.54 -0.37 16.93
N PRO A 203 -10.75 -0.61 17.46
CA PRO A 203 -11.69 -1.61 16.94
C PRO A 203 -12.43 -1.08 15.71
N VAL A 204 -11.69 -0.84 14.64
CA VAL A 204 -12.16 -0.31 13.36
C VAL A 204 -11.64 -1.19 12.22
N ASP A 205 -12.27 -1.16 11.06
CA ASP A 205 -11.92 -2.02 9.93
C ASP A 205 -10.46 -1.87 9.48
N SER A 206 -9.97 -0.64 9.45
CA SER A 206 -8.60 -0.32 9.01
C SER A 206 -7.89 0.57 10.03
N PRO A 207 -7.34 0.00 11.11
CA PRO A 207 -6.68 0.80 12.15
C PRO A 207 -5.35 1.42 11.69
N LYS A 208 -4.84 1.05 10.52
CA LYS A 208 -3.65 1.64 9.89
C LYS A 208 -4.06 2.36 8.61
N LYS A 209 -3.77 3.65 8.50
CA LYS A 209 -4.07 4.48 7.32
C LYS A 209 -2.96 5.49 7.04
N LEU A 210 -2.78 5.83 5.78
CA LEU A 210 -1.97 6.99 5.36
C LEU A 210 -2.85 8.26 5.33
N MET A 211 -2.28 9.42 5.63
CA MET A 211 -2.94 10.69 5.34
C MET A 211 -2.85 11.01 3.85
N ARG A 212 -3.81 11.78 3.35
CA ARG A 212 -3.72 12.35 2.00
C ARG A 212 -2.50 13.28 1.95
N HIS A 213 -1.70 13.19 0.89
CA HIS A 213 -0.52 14.03 0.69
C HIS A 213 -0.72 14.99 -0.50
N PRO A 214 0.06 16.08 -0.56
CA PRO A 214 0.07 16.96 -1.73
C PRO A 214 0.41 16.19 -3.00
N LEU A 215 -0.29 16.47 -4.09
CA LEU A 215 -0.09 15.78 -5.38
C LEU A 215 1.31 16.03 -5.96
N ALA A 216 1.93 17.16 -5.60
CA ALA A 216 3.30 17.48 -6.00
C ALA A 216 4.37 16.59 -5.34
N ARG A 217 4.02 15.81 -4.30
CA ARG A 217 4.93 14.91 -3.59
C ARG A 217 4.68 13.46 -3.98
N GLN A 218 5.75 12.66 -4.08
CA GLN A 218 5.67 11.27 -4.46
C GLN A 218 6.07 10.36 -3.30
N MET A 219 5.24 9.37 -3.02
CA MET A 219 5.50 8.33 -2.02
C MET A 219 6.35 7.17 -2.58
N THR A 220 6.26 6.94 -3.90
CA THR A 220 6.99 5.86 -4.60
C THR A 220 8.49 5.97 -4.34
N GLY A 221 9.10 4.88 -3.95
CA GLY A 221 10.52 4.84 -3.58
C GLY A 221 10.83 5.27 -2.14
N GLY A 222 9.82 5.79 -1.42
CA GLY A 222 9.97 6.30 -0.07
C GLY A 222 9.79 5.25 1.03
N ALA A 223 10.04 5.67 2.29
CA ALA A 223 9.89 4.83 3.48
C ALA A 223 9.68 5.66 4.75
N ILE A 224 9.33 4.99 5.82
CA ILE A 224 9.38 5.49 7.20
C ILE A 224 10.80 5.22 7.70
N ARG A 225 11.61 6.28 7.78
CA ARG A 225 13.03 6.21 8.17
C ARG A 225 13.13 6.21 9.69
N LEU A 226 13.24 5.03 10.29
CA LEU A 226 13.25 4.89 11.75
C LEU A 226 14.56 5.29 12.38
N VAL A 227 15.67 4.91 11.78
CA VAL A 227 17.03 5.15 12.31
C VAL A 227 17.96 5.60 11.19
N PRO A 228 19.06 6.29 11.51
CA PRO A 228 20.12 6.57 10.53
C PRO A 228 20.67 5.28 9.91
N VAL A 229 21.10 5.36 8.66
CA VAL A 229 21.68 4.23 7.93
C VAL A 229 22.99 4.65 7.28
N GLU A 230 23.93 3.71 7.20
CA GLU A 230 25.20 3.88 6.51
C GLU A 230 25.24 3.00 5.25
N ARG A 231 25.86 1.81 5.34
CA ARG A 231 26.09 0.94 4.18
C ARG A 231 25.08 -0.21 4.07
N ARG A 232 24.49 -0.63 5.19
CA ARG A 232 23.54 -1.76 5.26
C ARG A 232 22.21 -1.30 5.82
N LEU A 233 21.12 -1.66 5.15
CA LEU A 233 19.76 -1.32 5.53
C LEU A 233 18.87 -2.57 5.47
N ALA A 234 18.13 -2.83 6.54
CA ALA A 234 17.00 -3.74 6.50
C ALA A 234 15.73 -2.99 6.08
N VAL A 235 14.86 -3.64 5.32
CA VAL A 235 13.58 -3.07 4.88
C VAL A 235 12.46 -4.05 5.17
N THR A 236 11.36 -3.55 5.71
CA THR A 236 10.16 -4.32 6.06
C THR A 236 8.91 -3.64 5.55
N GLU A 237 7.78 -4.33 5.54
CA GLU A 237 6.49 -3.70 5.28
C GLU A 237 6.01 -2.88 6.50
N GLY A 238 5.99 -3.47 7.68
CA GLY A 238 5.43 -2.89 8.90
C GLY A 238 6.45 -2.16 9.78
N ILE A 239 5.99 -1.10 10.47
CA ILE A 239 6.81 -0.35 11.46
C ILE A 239 7.23 -1.26 12.60
N GLU A 240 6.31 -2.04 13.13
CA GLU A 240 6.55 -2.94 14.26
C GLU A 240 7.53 -4.05 13.88
N THR A 241 7.43 -4.55 12.65
CA THR A 241 8.40 -5.50 12.08
C THR A 241 9.78 -4.89 11.98
N ALA A 242 9.90 -3.63 11.52
CA ALA A 242 11.19 -2.93 11.47
C ALA A 242 11.81 -2.75 12.85
N LEU A 243 11.01 -2.38 13.85
CA LEU A 243 11.48 -2.25 15.23
C LEU A 243 11.96 -3.60 15.79
N ALA A 244 11.24 -4.69 15.52
CA ALA A 244 11.65 -6.04 15.91
C ALA A 244 12.98 -6.45 15.27
N VAL A 245 13.18 -6.13 13.98
CA VAL A 245 14.46 -6.37 13.28
C VAL A 245 15.60 -5.59 13.93
N ILE A 246 15.38 -4.29 14.24
CA ILE A 246 16.40 -3.48 14.93
C ILE A 246 16.75 -4.10 16.28
N GLU A 247 15.75 -4.45 17.08
CA GLU A 247 15.95 -4.98 18.43
C GLU A 247 16.65 -6.33 18.42
N ALA A 248 16.24 -7.22 17.51
CA ALA A 248 16.79 -8.58 17.46
C ALA A 248 18.17 -8.67 16.81
N THR A 249 18.47 -7.82 15.83
CA THR A 249 19.67 -7.97 14.98
C THR A 249 20.67 -6.83 15.09
N GLY A 250 20.26 -5.66 15.59
CA GLY A 250 21.04 -4.43 15.57
C GLY A 250 21.18 -3.80 14.16
N ILE A 251 20.61 -4.41 13.12
CA ILE A 251 20.66 -3.88 11.75
C ILE A 251 19.69 -2.69 11.65
N PRO A 252 20.14 -1.51 11.17
CA PRO A 252 19.23 -0.41 10.88
C PRO A 252 18.10 -0.85 9.96
N ALA A 253 16.85 -0.60 10.35
CA ALA A 253 15.69 -1.02 9.55
C ALA A 253 14.70 0.14 9.32
N TRP A 254 14.11 0.18 8.12
CA TRP A 254 13.05 1.11 7.73
C TRP A 254 11.80 0.34 7.31
N ALA A 255 10.64 0.97 7.52
CA ALA A 255 9.37 0.40 7.09
C ALA A 255 8.83 1.12 5.86
N THR A 256 8.22 0.39 4.94
CA THR A 256 7.63 0.97 3.72
C THR A 256 6.14 1.27 3.86
N GLY A 257 5.47 0.62 4.80
CA GLY A 257 4.05 0.82 5.11
C GLY A 257 3.09 -0.10 4.37
N ASN A 258 3.47 -0.62 3.21
CA ASN A 258 2.73 -1.64 2.46
C ASN A 258 3.60 -2.32 1.39
N ALA A 259 3.12 -3.44 0.84
CA ALA A 259 3.83 -4.25 -0.14
C ALA A 259 4.16 -3.49 -1.45
N HIS A 260 3.28 -2.59 -1.92
CA HIS A 260 3.55 -1.79 -3.11
C HIS A 260 4.74 -0.83 -2.89
N LEU A 261 4.79 -0.16 -1.74
CA LEU A 261 5.92 0.70 -1.41
C LEU A 261 7.19 -0.11 -1.15
N LEU A 262 7.08 -1.34 -0.61
CA LEU A 262 8.21 -2.25 -0.48
C LEU A 262 8.78 -2.59 -1.87
N GLN A 263 7.96 -3.00 -2.79
CA GLN A 263 8.36 -3.33 -4.16
C GLN A 263 9.07 -2.17 -4.88
N THR A 264 8.61 -0.94 -4.65
CA THR A 264 9.12 0.27 -5.32
C THR A 264 10.20 1.01 -4.53
N PHE A 265 10.55 0.56 -3.32
CA PHE A 265 11.50 1.22 -2.42
C PHE A 265 12.84 1.50 -3.10
N GLN A 266 13.39 2.68 -2.84
CA GLN A 266 14.73 3.08 -3.29
C GLN A 266 15.60 3.45 -2.09
N PRO A 267 16.71 2.75 -1.86
CA PRO A 267 17.61 3.08 -0.77
C PRO A 267 18.29 4.44 -1.01
N PRO A 268 18.65 5.17 0.06
CA PRO A 268 19.39 6.41 -0.09
C PRO A 268 20.82 6.15 -0.59
N SER A 269 21.46 7.20 -1.08
CA SER A 269 22.87 7.15 -1.49
C SER A 269 23.76 6.67 -0.34
N GLY A 270 24.76 5.83 -0.65
CA GLY A 270 25.65 5.24 0.32
C GLY A 270 25.21 3.87 0.85
N VAL A 271 23.98 3.46 0.66
CA VAL A 271 23.53 2.09 0.96
C VAL A 271 24.01 1.14 -0.14
N GLU A 272 24.78 0.14 0.25
CA GLU A 272 25.36 -0.86 -0.64
C GLU A 272 24.71 -2.23 -0.49
N GLN A 273 24.01 -2.45 0.63
CA GLN A 273 23.40 -3.72 1.00
C GLN A 273 21.98 -3.51 1.53
N VAL A 274 21.03 -4.22 0.98
CA VAL A 274 19.62 -4.20 1.43
C VAL A 274 19.15 -5.59 1.78
N LEU A 275 18.62 -5.74 2.99
CA LEU A 275 18.01 -6.96 3.49
C LEU A 275 16.51 -6.77 3.61
N VAL A 276 15.75 -7.51 2.85
CA VAL A 276 14.28 -7.46 2.92
C VAL A 276 13.81 -8.53 3.89
N PHE A 277 13.32 -8.11 5.06
CA PHE A 277 12.62 -8.99 6.01
C PHE A 277 11.15 -9.06 5.58
N ALA A 278 10.88 -9.99 4.68
CA ALA A 278 9.59 -10.16 4.06
C ALA A 278 8.57 -10.80 5.01
N ASP A 279 7.32 -10.38 4.92
CA ASP A 279 6.21 -11.11 5.52
C ASP A 279 6.00 -12.44 4.77
N LYS A 280 5.63 -13.51 5.49
CA LYS A 280 5.30 -14.82 4.91
C LYS A 280 3.79 -14.94 4.82
N ASP A 281 3.23 -14.70 3.64
CA ASP A 281 1.81 -14.79 3.36
C ASP A 281 1.43 -16.14 2.76
N ARG A 282 0.18 -16.57 3.00
CA ARG A 282 -0.36 -17.74 2.30
C ARG A 282 -0.50 -17.44 0.81
N PRO A 283 -0.19 -18.43 -0.05
CA PRO A 283 -0.48 -18.32 -1.47
C PRO A 283 -1.94 -17.99 -1.74
N SER A 284 -2.16 -17.14 -2.72
CA SER A 284 -3.49 -16.79 -3.22
C SER A 284 -3.52 -16.88 -4.74
N ARG A 285 -4.72 -16.82 -5.34
CA ARG A 285 -4.85 -16.83 -6.80
C ARG A 285 -4.11 -15.66 -7.47
N GLN A 286 -4.05 -14.50 -6.81
CA GLN A 286 -3.39 -13.29 -7.33
C GLN A 286 -1.88 -13.30 -6.99
N HIS A 287 -1.48 -13.96 -5.92
CA HIS A 287 -0.11 -14.03 -5.41
C HIS A 287 0.25 -15.49 -5.09
N PRO A 288 0.62 -16.30 -6.12
CA PRO A 288 0.88 -17.72 -5.95
C PRO A 288 2.04 -18.04 -5.00
N SER A 289 2.98 -17.12 -4.81
CA SER A 289 4.10 -17.27 -3.88
C SER A 289 3.92 -16.49 -2.58
N GLY A 290 2.75 -15.86 -2.37
CA GLY A 290 2.49 -14.96 -1.25
C GLY A 290 2.82 -13.50 -1.58
N HIS A 291 1.96 -12.56 -1.15
CA HIS A 291 2.04 -11.15 -1.52
C HIS A 291 3.34 -10.48 -1.04
N GLY A 292 3.68 -10.64 0.25
CA GLY A 292 4.90 -10.07 0.81
C GLY A 292 6.17 -10.67 0.20
N GLN A 293 6.20 -11.98 -0.04
CA GLN A 293 7.33 -12.66 -0.66
C GLN A 293 7.55 -12.20 -2.12
N GLU A 294 6.48 -12.00 -2.88
CA GLU A 294 6.55 -11.51 -4.26
C GLU A 294 7.04 -10.06 -4.32
N ALA A 295 6.55 -9.20 -3.44
CA ALA A 295 7.01 -7.81 -3.32
C ALA A 295 8.50 -7.75 -2.96
N ALA A 296 8.95 -8.56 -2.00
CA ALA A 296 10.35 -8.64 -1.59
C ALA A 296 11.25 -9.13 -2.74
N ARG A 297 10.83 -10.17 -3.47
CA ARG A 297 11.58 -10.69 -4.62
C ARG A 297 11.71 -9.64 -5.73
N SER A 298 10.63 -8.94 -6.04
CA SER A 298 10.66 -7.86 -7.03
C SER A 298 11.62 -6.74 -6.64
N LEU A 299 11.65 -6.37 -5.36
CA LEU A 299 12.60 -5.37 -4.85
C LEU A 299 14.04 -5.87 -4.98
N VAL A 300 14.33 -7.10 -4.56
CA VAL A 300 15.67 -7.69 -4.63
C VAL A 300 16.19 -7.71 -6.06
N THR A 301 15.39 -8.22 -7.01
CA THR A 301 15.76 -8.25 -8.44
C THR A 301 16.12 -6.85 -8.94
N ARG A 302 15.29 -5.85 -8.69
CA ARG A 302 15.51 -4.48 -9.13
C ARG A 302 16.76 -3.84 -8.50
N LEU A 303 17.07 -4.16 -7.24
CA LEU A 303 18.26 -3.64 -6.56
C LEU A 303 19.54 -4.25 -7.16
N TRP A 304 19.53 -5.52 -7.49
CA TRP A 304 20.65 -6.15 -8.19
C TRP A 304 20.92 -5.53 -9.58
N GLU A 305 19.87 -5.21 -10.33
CA GLU A 305 19.99 -4.54 -11.64
C GLU A 305 20.70 -3.18 -11.57
N ILE A 306 20.59 -2.49 -10.43
CA ILE A 306 21.26 -1.20 -10.19
C ILE A 306 22.56 -1.32 -9.37
N GLY A 307 23.08 -2.54 -9.19
CA GLY A 307 24.36 -2.81 -8.54
C GLY A 307 24.35 -2.78 -6.99
N ILE A 308 23.18 -2.81 -6.37
CA ILE A 308 23.03 -2.90 -4.91
C ILE A 308 22.84 -4.37 -4.53
N ARG A 309 23.71 -4.88 -3.65
CA ARG A 309 23.54 -6.25 -3.11
C ARG A 309 22.29 -6.34 -2.26
N ALA A 310 21.38 -7.22 -2.59
CA ALA A 310 20.12 -7.38 -1.87
C ALA A 310 19.76 -8.84 -1.67
N GLY A 311 19.04 -9.13 -0.59
CA GLY A 311 18.50 -10.45 -0.31
C GLY A 311 17.20 -10.35 0.46
N ALA A 312 16.32 -11.35 0.29
CA ALA A 312 15.07 -11.45 1.02
C ALA A 312 15.08 -12.64 1.97
N ILE A 313 14.55 -12.44 3.16
CA ILE A 313 14.44 -13.45 4.21
C ILE A 313 13.00 -13.44 4.72
N ALA A 314 12.34 -14.61 4.69
CA ALA A 314 11.00 -14.78 5.25
C ALA A 314 11.06 -15.65 6.52
N PRO A 315 10.06 -15.54 7.43
CA PRO A 315 9.96 -16.39 8.61
C PRO A 315 10.04 -17.87 8.29
N ALA A 316 10.87 -18.63 9.03
CA ALA A 316 10.95 -20.07 8.89
C ALA A 316 9.74 -20.78 9.50
N LEU A 317 9.08 -20.17 10.48
CA LEU A 317 7.88 -20.70 11.13
C LEU A 317 6.73 -20.91 10.16
N ASP A 318 5.91 -21.92 10.46
CA ASP A 318 4.67 -22.14 9.71
C ASP A 318 3.62 -21.08 10.03
N ILE A 319 2.81 -20.76 9.04
CA ILE A 319 1.69 -19.82 9.22
C ILE A 319 0.62 -20.52 10.08
N PRO A 320 0.26 -19.97 11.26
CA PRO A 320 -0.75 -20.57 12.12
C PRO A 320 -2.08 -20.78 11.40
N GLU A 321 -2.81 -21.82 11.82
CA GLU A 321 -4.13 -22.10 11.27
C GLU A 321 -5.06 -20.89 11.46
N GLY A 322 -5.86 -20.57 10.44
CA GLY A 322 -6.75 -19.40 10.45
C GLY A 322 -6.07 -18.05 10.22
N LYS A 323 -4.74 -17.93 10.26
CA LYS A 323 -4.03 -16.70 9.91
C LYS A 323 -3.72 -16.62 8.41
N LYS A 324 -3.68 -15.39 7.88
CA LYS A 324 -3.33 -15.11 6.47
C LYS A 324 -1.82 -15.16 6.22
N GLY A 325 -1.02 -14.87 7.24
CA GLY A 325 0.44 -14.82 7.17
C GLY A 325 1.06 -14.77 8.55
N ILE A 326 2.39 -14.70 8.56
CA ILE A 326 3.24 -14.47 9.75
C ILE A 326 4.33 -13.49 9.37
N ASP A 327 4.61 -12.52 10.24
CA ASP A 327 5.66 -11.53 10.06
C ASP A 327 6.81 -11.71 11.08
N TRP A 328 7.85 -10.90 10.95
CA TRP A 328 9.00 -10.98 11.84
C TRP A 328 8.72 -10.43 13.25
N LEU A 329 7.66 -9.66 13.44
CA LEU A 329 7.19 -9.32 14.77
C LEU A 329 6.55 -10.52 15.46
N ASP A 330 5.75 -11.34 14.74
CA ASP A 330 5.22 -12.60 15.29
C ASP A 330 6.38 -13.52 15.71
N VAL A 331 7.44 -13.62 14.88
CA VAL A 331 8.65 -14.40 15.22
C VAL A 331 9.32 -13.85 16.47
N PHE A 332 9.46 -12.53 16.57
CA PHE A 332 10.06 -11.86 17.74
C PHE A 332 9.27 -12.14 19.02
N VAL A 333 7.95 -12.06 18.96
CA VAL A 333 7.05 -12.33 20.11
C VAL A 333 7.16 -13.77 20.56
N LEU A 334 7.29 -14.72 19.63
CA LEU A 334 7.32 -16.15 19.92
C LEU A 334 8.70 -16.65 20.38
N LEU A 335 9.76 -16.20 19.77
CA LEU A 335 11.11 -16.76 19.91
C LEU A 335 12.18 -15.73 20.38
N GLY A 336 11.81 -14.46 20.50
CA GLY A 336 12.76 -13.38 20.78
C GLY A 336 13.85 -13.29 19.69
N ASN A 337 15.04 -12.86 20.08
CA ASN A 337 16.19 -12.72 19.17
C ASN A 337 16.61 -14.05 18.53
N ALA A 338 16.37 -15.18 19.21
CA ALA A 338 16.74 -16.51 18.71
C ALA A 338 15.97 -16.93 17.45
N GLY A 339 14.82 -16.31 17.18
CA GLY A 339 14.03 -16.56 15.98
C GLY A 339 14.60 -15.89 14.73
N PHE A 340 15.56 -14.97 14.88
CA PHE A 340 16.14 -14.23 13.75
C PHE A 340 17.37 -14.95 13.16
N PRO A 341 17.64 -14.76 11.86
CA PRO A 341 18.74 -15.43 11.20
C PRO A 341 20.09 -14.96 11.78
N ALA A 342 21.00 -15.92 11.97
CA ALA A 342 22.38 -15.59 12.33
C ALA A 342 23.07 -14.76 11.23
N LEU A 343 24.09 -13.97 11.59
CA LEU A 343 24.83 -13.10 10.65
C LEU A 343 25.31 -13.84 9.40
N GLY A 344 25.77 -15.10 9.53
CA GLY A 344 26.19 -15.91 8.40
C GLY A 344 25.06 -16.25 7.40
N SER A 345 23.84 -16.39 7.88
CA SER A 345 22.66 -16.57 7.02
C SER A 345 22.26 -15.28 6.32
N VAL A 346 22.42 -14.15 6.99
CA VAL A 346 22.23 -12.82 6.43
C VAL A 346 23.21 -12.56 5.30
N GLU A 347 24.50 -12.84 5.51
CA GLU A 347 25.54 -12.71 4.48
C GLU A 347 25.24 -13.61 3.27
N LYS A 348 24.81 -14.85 3.51
CA LYS A 348 24.42 -15.77 2.45
C LYS A 348 23.26 -15.22 1.61
N ALA A 349 22.23 -14.65 2.25
CA ALA A 349 21.08 -14.05 1.55
C ALA A 349 21.50 -12.88 0.65
N LEU A 350 22.50 -12.08 1.08
CA LEU A 350 23.03 -10.95 0.27
C LEU A 350 23.86 -11.37 -0.95
N HIS A 351 24.22 -12.66 -1.06
CA HIS A 351 25.01 -13.18 -2.19
C HIS A 351 24.17 -14.04 -3.13
N GLN A 352 22.91 -14.28 -2.82
CA GLN A 352 21.97 -15.02 -3.68
C GLN A 352 21.05 -14.01 -4.36
N ALA A 353 21.20 -13.88 -5.70
CA ALA A 353 20.17 -13.24 -6.51
C ALA A 353 18.83 -13.98 -6.33
N ALA A 354 17.74 -13.24 -6.27
CA ALA A 354 16.40 -13.81 -6.04
C ALA A 354 15.94 -14.70 -7.21
#